data_b78e79ae7d09051773b41566ee2d81bd
#
_entry.id   b78e79ae7d09051773b41566ee2d81bd
#
_cell.length_a   1.000
_cell.length_b   1.000
_cell.length_c   1.000
_cell.angle_alpha   90.00
_cell.angle_beta   90.00
_cell.angle_gamma   90.00
#
_symmetry.space_group_name_H-M   'P 1'
#
loop_
_entity.id
_entity.type
_entity.pdbx_description
1 polymer ?
#
loop_
_entity_poly.entity_id
_entity_poly.type
_entity_poly.pdbx_seq_one_letter_code
_entity_poly.pdbx_strand_id
1 'polypeptide(L)'
;MNQLATAFSIAAAYLREKKLATALNVLLLGLGVGTIIALVLLLAQAEDRMERDSAGIDLVIGAKGSPMQLILSSVFQVDIPTGNILAADAAPIISSPMVKRAVPLALGDSYKGFRIVGTSKDYLHLYQGKVAGGRLWEKPLEAVLGADAAHATGLGVGAKFVGTHGLAEGGGSEHGDHPYIVVGVLASSGTVMDRLILTDLASVWELHDHTAPPAMASAPSTPAKQNTAKDVIHQHGDRPGKKYDHAHDAKPTPAGKVDDHEHGEDEKREVTAYLIQYATPLAAVSFPRTVNASSAMQAASPALESARLFQLVGVGVTALKGFAVVMMVCAGLGIFIGLMNALDERRADLALLRVLGASPMVVVLSTMLQGAILGILGVILGVTMGHAAAEWIGQTFAASQRVAIGGRVWITQEWWIIGGALVLALVASLMPAWRAYRDATPELLAEK
;
A
#
# COMPACT_ATOMS: atom_id res chain seq x y z
N MET A 1 24.42 -51.43 13.11
CA MET A 1 24.48 -49.97 12.85
C MET A 1 23.12 -49.48 12.34
N ASN A 2 22.63 -48.39 12.84
CA ASN A 2 21.30 -47.88 12.45
C ASN A 2 21.37 -47.36 11.01
N GLN A 3 20.69 -47.94 10.06
CA GLN A 3 20.71 -47.60 8.63
C GLN A 3 20.44 -46.08 8.37
N LEU A 4 19.60 -45.48 9.19
CA LEU A 4 19.33 -44.04 9.18
C LEU A 4 20.55 -43.20 9.52
N ALA A 5 21.30 -43.58 10.55
CA ALA A 5 22.53 -42.82 10.96
C ALA A 5 23.60 -42.90 9.87
N THR A 6 23.78 -44.06 9.22
CA THR A 6 24.72 -44.24 8.12
C THR A 6 24.29 -43.41 6.90
N ALA A 7 23.01 -43.45 6.53
CA ALA A 7 22.48 -42.64 5.41
C ALA A 7 22.62 -41.14 5.64
N PHE A 8 22.37 -40.67 6.88
CA PHE A 8 22.59 -39.27 7.26
C PHE A 8 24.05 -38.84 7.17
N SER A 9 24.95 -39.66 7.67
CA SER A 9 26.41 -39.40 7.61
C SER A 9 26.88 -39.27 6.15
N ILE A 10 26.44 -40.17 5.26
CA ILE A 10 26.75 -40.12 3.83
C ILE A 10 26.19 -38.85 3.18
N ALA A 11 24.93 -38.50 3.47
CA ALA A 11 24.27 -37.33 2.95
C ALA A 11 25.00 -36.03 3.39
N ALA A 12 25.31 -35.91 4.67
CA ALA A 12 26.02 -34.76 5.23
C ALA A 12 27.46 -34.60 4.68
N ALA A 13 28.18 -35.70 4.52
CA ALA A 13 29.52 -35.69 3.94
C ALA A 13 29.49 -35.16 2.49
N TYR A 14 28.53 -35.61 1.67
CA TYR A 14 28.39 -35.16 0.30
C TYR A 14 28.08 -33.65 0.19
N LEU A 15 27.13 -33.17 0.98
CA LEU A 15 26.76 -31.74 0.98
C LEU A 15 27.94 -30.86 1.40
N ARG A 16 28.81 -31.36 2.28
CA ARG A 16 30.04 -30.67 2.69
C ARG A 16 31.13 -30.70 1.63
N GLU A 17 31.20 -31.74 0.80
CA GLU A 17 32.15 -31.86 -0.29
C GLU A 17 31.79 -30.92 -1.45
N LYS A 18 30.52 -30.88 -1.87
CA LYS A 18 30.02 -30.07 -3.00
C LYS A 18 29.43 -28.74 -2.51
N LYS A 19 30.18 -27.98 -1.71
CA LYS A 19 29.71 -26.75 -1.05
C LYS A 19 29.07 -25.72 -2.00
N LEU A 20 29.69 -25.51 -3.19
CA LEU A 20 29.20 -24.52 -4.15
C LEU A 20 27.86 -24.92 -4.74
N ALA A 21 27.70 -26.18 -5.18
CA ALA A 21 26.43 -26.67 -5.72
C ALA A 21 25.33 -26.69 -4.64
N THR A 22 25.67 -27.11 -3.41
CA THR A 22 24.78 -27.06 -2.26
C THR A 22 24.31 -25.64 -1.99
N ALA A 23 25.24 -24.67 -1.89
CA ALA A 23 24.93 -23.29 -1.63
C ALA A 23 24.05 -22.67 -2.74
N LEU A 24 24.34 -22.96 -4.01
CA LEU A 24 23.58 -22.47 -5.15
C LEU A 24 22.14 -23.01 -5.14
N ASN A 25 21.95 -24.30 -4.91
CA ASN A 25 20.62 -24.92 -4.84
C ASN A 25 19.81 -24.38 -3.67
N VAL A 26 20.42 -24.23 -2.48
CA VAL A 26 19.80 -23.63 -1.30
C VAL A 26 19.42 -22.17 -1.56
N LEU A 27 20.33 -21.41 -2.19
CA LEU A 27 20.08 -20.01 -2.54
C LEU A 27 18.94 -19.85 -3.54
N LEU A 28 18.91 -20.64 -4.62
CA LEU A 28 17.86 -20.57 -5.63
C LEU A 28 16.49 -20.94 -5.03
N LEU A 29 16.43 -22.01 -4.25
CA LEU A 29 15.20 -22.40 -3.58
C LEU A 29 14.78 -21.35 -2.55
N GLY A 30 15.73 -20.86 -1.75
CA GLY A 30 15.51 -19.81 -0.76
C GLY A 30 15.01 -18.50 -1.38
N LEU A 31 15.59 -18.10 -2.51
CA LEU A 31 15.18 -16.90 -3.21
C LEU A 31 13.75 -17.04 -3.79
N GLY A 32 13.41 -18.20 -4.36
CA GLY A 32 12.06 -18.47 -4.84
C GLY A 32 11.02 -18.45 -3.72
N VAL A 33 11.27 -19.20 -2.65
CA VAL A 33 10.41 -19.23 -1.44
C VAL A 33 10.30 -17.84 -0.81
N GLY A 34 11.44 -17.16 -0.60
CA GLY A 34 11.49 -15.83 0.03
C GLY A 34 10.74 -14.77 -0.75
N THR A 35 10.84 -14.79 -2.09
CA THR A 35 10.09 -13.86 -2.94
C THR A 35 8.59 -14.07 -2.81
N ILE A 36 8.11 -15.31 -2.82
CA ILE A 36 6.67 -15.59 -2.67
C ILE A 36 6.19 -15.18 -1.28
N ILE A 37 6.94 -15.50 -0.23
CA ILE A 37 6.59 -15.13 1.15
C ILE A 37 6.54 -13.61 1.29
N ALA A 38 7.56 -12.88 0.84
CA ALA A 38 7.57 -11.42 0.90
C ALA A 38 6.37 -10.80 0.18
N LEU A 39 6.05 -11.26 -1.04
CA LEU A 39 4.91 -10.77 -1.81
C LEU A 39 3.57 -11.06 -1.13
N VAL A 40 3.41 -12.26 -0.58
CA VAL A 40 2.15 -12.64 0.07
C VAL A 40 1.98 -11.89 1.38
N LEU A 41 3.04 -11.72 2.17
CA LEU A 41 3.04 -10.92 3.40
C LEU A 41 2.68 -9.45 3.14
N LEU A 42 3.33 -8.82 2.17
CA LEU A 42 3.08 -7.41 1.84
C LEU A 42 1.65 -7.20 1.34
N LEU A 43 1.18 -8.09 0.45
CA LEU A 43 -0.15 -7.98 -0.12
C LEU A 43 -1.24 -8.19 0.94
N ALA A 44 -1.12 -9.24 1.76
CA ALA A 44 -2.09 -9.55 2.81
C ALA A 44 -2.19 -8.41 3.84
N GLN A 45 -1.05 -7.84 4.26
CA GLN A 45 -1.04 -6.72 5.20
C GLN A 45 -1.59 -5.43 4.58
N ALA A 46 -1.33 -5.18 3.29
CA ALA A 46 -1.90 -4.03 2.59
C ALA A 46 -3.43 -4.15 2.47
N GLU A 47 -3.92 -5.33 2.10
CA GLU A 47 -5.35 -5.63 1.98
C GLU A 47 -6.07 -5.46 3.32
N ASP A 48 -5.57 -6.10 4.36
CA ASP A 48 -6.11 -6.05 5.71
C ASP A 48 -6.11 -4.61 6.29
N ARG A 49 -5.09 -3.81 5.96
CA ARG A 49 -5.04 -2.41 6.36
C ARG A 49 -6.06 -1.56 5.61
N MET A 50 -6.17 -1.72 4.29
CA MET A 50 -7.17 -0.98 3.50
C MET A 50 -8.59 -1.33 3.94
N GLU A 51 -8.85 -2.58 4.31
CA GLU A 51 -10.14 -3.00 4.88
C GLU A 51 -10.42 -2.29 6.21
N ARG A 52 -9.45 -2.24 7.12
CA ARG A 52 -9.60 -1.52 8.41
C ARG A 52 -9.76 -0.01 8.21
N ASP A 53 -8.99 0.60 7.30
CA ASP A 53 -9.04 2.04 7.04
C ASP A 53 -10.35 2.48 6.36
N SER A 54 -11.03 1.57 5.64
CA SER A 54 -12.33 1.82 5.03
C SER A 54 -13.52 1.33 5.84
N ALA A 55 -13.29 0.69 6.97
CA ALA A 55 -14.35 0.12 7.80
C ALA A 55 -15.37 1.18 8.25
N GLY A 56 -16.66 0.91 7.98
CA GLY A 56 -17.75 1.83 8.33
C GLY A 56 -17.94 3.01 7.36
N ILE A 57 -17.22 3.05 6.23
CA ILE A 57 -17.37 4.04 5.18
C ILE A 57 -17.92 3.35 3.93
N ASP A 58 -19.18 3.63 3.60
CA ASP A 58 -19.84 3.02 2.46
C ASP A 58 -19.61 3.79 1.16
N LEU A 59 -19.52 5.14 1.26
CA LEU A 59 -19.37 6.05 0.13
C LEU A 59 -18.54 7.27 0.55
N VAL A 60 -17.81 7.84 -0.39
CA VAL A 60 -17.16 9.16 -0.26
C VAL A 60 -17.74 10.09 -1.33
N ILE A 61 -18.09 11.30 -0.93
CA ILE A 61 -18.57 12.37 -1.82
C ILE A 61 -17.57 13.52 -1.74
N GLY A 62 -17.09 13.99 -2.88
CA GLY A 62 -16.14 15.09 -2.98
C GLY A 62 -16.15 15.77 -4.34
N ALA A 63 -15.11 16.56 -4.63
CA ALA A 63 -14.99 17.25 -5.91
C ALA A 63 -14.90 16.26 -7.08
N LYS A 64 -15.45 16.66 -8.23
CA LYS A 64 -15.46 15.84 -9.44
C LYS A 64 -14.03 15.61 -9.95
N GLY A 65 -13.70 14.34 -10.22
CA GLY A 65 -12.36 13.95 -10.65
C GLY A 65 -12.20 12.44 -10.70
N SER A 66 -11.03 11.94 -10.33
CA SER A 66 -10.77 10.50 -10.25
C SER A 66 -11.39 9.89 -8.99
N PRO A 67 -12.31 8.90 -9.11
CA PRO A 67 -12.85 8.18 -7.96
C PRO A 67 -11.75 7.56 -7.07
N MET A 68 -10.72 6.99 -7.70
CA MET A 68 -9.58 6.41 -7.00
C MET A 68 -8.82 7.45 -6.18
N GLN A 69 -8.52 8.62 -6.76
CA GLN A 69 -7.83 9.71 -6.06
C GLN A 69 -8.65 10.24 -4.88
N LEU A 70 -9.99 10.35 -5.06
CA LEU A 70 -10.89 10.74 -3.99
C LEU A 70 -10.82 9.76 -2.81
N ILE A 71 -10.78 8.44 -3.06
CA ILE A 71 -10.63 7.43 -2.00
C ILE A 71 -9.23 7.47 -1.38
N LEU A 72 -8.16 7.53 -2.19
CA LEU A 72 -6.80 7.58 -1.69
C LEU A 72 -6.54 8.80 -0.80
N SER A 73 -7.09 9.96 -1.16
CA SER A 73 -6.92 11.19 -0.37
C SER A 73 -7.81 11.24 0.88
N SER A 74 -9.07 10.79 0.79
CA SER A 74 -10.06 11.01 1.86
C SER A 74 -10.15 9.85 2.86
N VAL A 75 -9.94 8.60 2.41
CA VAL A 75 -10.01 7.41 3.27
C VAL A 75 -8.62 6.98 3.71
N PHE A 76 -7.71 6.77 2.75
CA PHE A 76 -6.37 6.27 3.06
C PHE A 76 -5.36 7.36 3.40
N GLN A 77 -5.70 8.63 3.13
CA GLN A 77 -4.89 9.81 3.49
C GLN A 77 -3.47 9.81 2.88
N VAL A 78 -3.30 9.21 1.69
CA VAL A 78 -1.98 9.04 1.04
C VAL A 78 -1.78 9.90 -0.22
N ASP A 79 -2.83 10.54 -0.74
CA ASP A 79 -2.77 11.35 -1.98
C ASP A 79 -3.30 12.78 -1.75
N ILE A 80 -3.10 13.64 -2.75
CA ILE A 80 -3.63 15.01 -2.75
C ILE A 80 -5.12 14.95 -3.15
N PRO A 81 -6.00 15.75 -2.49
CA PRO A 81 -7.42 15.79 -2.85
C PRO A 81 -7.66 16.25 -4.29
N THR A 82 -8.78 15.83 -4.87
CA THR A 82 -9.24 16.25 -6.20
C THR A 82 -9.71 17.71 -6.24
N GLY A 83 -9.89 18.34 -5.10
CA GLY A 83 -10.40 19.68 -4.90
C GLY A 83 -11.38 19.74 -3.73
N ASN A 84 -11.99 20.90 -3.51
CA ASN A 84 -12.98 21.12 -2.49
C ASN A 84 -14.38 21.25 -3.11
N ILE A 85 -15.41 21.06 -2.29
CA ILE A 85 -16.83 21.28 -2.60
C ILE A 85 -17.42 22.25 -1.58
N LEU A 86 -18.38 23.07 -2.01
CA LEU A 86 -19.10 23.92 -1.09
C LEU A 86 -19.99 23.08 -0.17
N ALA A 87 -19.93 23.34 1.12
CA ALA A 87 -20.74 22.65 2.11
C ALA A 87 -22.24 22.86 1.85
N ALA A 88 -22.62 24.04 1.38
CA ALA A 88 -23.99 24.37 0.98
C ALA A 88 -24.51 23.50 -0.17
N ASP A 89 -23.66 23.23 -1.19
CA ASP A 89 -24.05 22.38 -2.33
C ASP A 89 -24.18 20.89 -1.92
N ALA A 90 -23.42 20.46 -0.94
CA ALA A 90 -23.47 19.10 -0.42
C ALA A 90 -24.68 18.87 0.52
N ALA A 91 -25.18 19.92 1.19
CA ALA A 91 -26.22 19.82 2.20
C ALA A 91 -27.47 19.05 1.77
N PRO A 92 -28.05 19.26 0.57
CA PRO A 92 -29.22 18.49 0.11
C PRO A 92 -28.92 16.99 -0.06
N ILE A 93 -27.70 16.66 -0.43
CA ILE A 93 -27.27 15.28 -0.68
C ILE A 93 -27.03 14.54 0.64
N ILE A 94 -26.30 15.14 1.57
CA ILE A 94 -25.99 14.53 2.87
C ILE A 94 -27.21 14.44 3.79
N SER A 95 -28.22 15.29 3.59
CA SER A 95 -29.51 15.25 4.31
C SER A 95 -30.49 14.22 3.75
N SER A 96 -30.13 13.48 2.71
CA SER A 96 -30.98 12.45 2.11
C SER A 96 -31.34 11.35 3.12
N PRO A 97 -32.57 10.80 3.10
CA PRO A 97 -32.94 9.65 3.92
C PRO A 97 -32.11 8.39 3.69
N MET A 98 -31.36 8.33 2.57
CA MET A 98 -30.42 7.26 2.27
C MET A 98 -29.11 7.34 3.08
N VAL A 99 -28.83 8.48 3.72
CA VAL A 99 -27.63 8.75 4.51
C VAL A 99 -27.94 8.58 6.00
N LYS A 100 -27.25 7.68 6.66
CA LYS A 100 -27.30 7.50 8.11
C LYS A 100 -26.40 8.49 8.83
N ARG A 101 -25.21 8.70 8.27
CA ARG A 101 -24.16 9.60 8.81
C ARG A 101 -23.34 10.17 7.68
N ALA A 102 -23.03 11.45 7.78
CA ALA A 102 -22.12 12.14 6.89
C ALA A 102 -21.05 12.84 7.74
N VAL A 103 -19.79 12.47 7.55
CA VAL A 103 -18.65 13.02 8.28
C VAL A 103 -17.85 13.91 7.35
N PRO A 104 -17.78 15.22 7.58
CA PRO A 104 -17.01 16.14 6.76
C PRO A 104 -15.52 15.97 6.97
N LEU A 105 -14.75 16.19 5.91
CA LEU A 105 -13.30 16.28 5.93
C LEU A 105 -12.84 17.57 5.25
N ALA A 106 -11.98 18.33 5.92
CA ALA A 106 -11.21 19.41 5.34
C ALA A 106 -9.72 19.05 5.42
N LEU A 107 -9.07 18.97 4.28
CA LEU A 107 -7.70 18.53 4.11
C LEU A 107 -6.90 19.65 3.45
N GLY A 108 -5.65 19.83 3.82
CA GLY A 108 -4.78 20.84 3.19
C GLY A 108 -3.45 20.97 3.90
N ASP A 109 -3.46 20.87 5.21
CA ASP A 109 -2.30 21.11 6.04
C ASP A 109 -1.68 19.83 6.59
N SER A 110 -0.44 19.95 6.99
CA SER A 110 0.31 18.88 7.66
C SER A 110 1.27 19.44 8.70
N TYR A 111 1.71 18.58 9.60
CA TYR A 111 2.82 18.87 10.50
C TYR A 111 3.81 17.73 10.51
N LYS A 112 5.05 18.02 10.16
CA LYS A 112 6.12 17.00 10.00
C LYS A 112 5.65 15.80 9.18
N GLY A 113 4.87 16.05 8.08
CA GLY A 113 4.31 15.03 7.20
C GLY A 113 3.10 14.26 7.76
N PHE A 114 2.61 14.56 8.97
CA PHE A 114 1.32 14.07 9.48
C PHE A 114 0.21 15.01 9.04
N ARG A 115 -0.79 14.46 8.37
CA ARG A 115 -1.91 15.26 7.84
C ARG A 115 -2.77 15.80 8.97
N ILE A 116 -3.07 17.10 8.90
CA ILE A 116 -4.07 17.76 9.75
C ILE A 116 -5.42 17.60 9.04
N VAL A 117 -6.40 17.07 9.76
CA VAL A 117 -7.75 16.79 9.25
C VAL A 117 -8.76 17.55 10.08
N GLY A 118 -9.36 18.58 9.49
CA GLY A 118 -10.54 19.24 10.04
C GLY A 118 -11.76 18.34 9.84
N THR A 119 -12.45 17.97 10.95
CA THR A 119 -13.58 17.04 10.89
C THR A 119 -14.51 17.21 12.09
N SER A 120 -15.59 16.44 12.12
CA SER A 120 -16.49 16.33 13.28
C SER A 120 -16.08 15.20 14.22
N LYS A 121 -16.60 15.21 15.44
CA LYS A 121 -16.38 14.14 16.43
C LYS A 121 -16.89 12.77 15.95
N ASP A 122 -17.79 12.75 14.97
CA ASP A 122 -18.29 11.52 14.35
C ASP A 122 -17.21 10.73 13.61
N TYR A 123 -16.09 11.38 13.23
CA TYR A 123 -14.94 10.69 12.64
C TYR A 123 -14.37 9.62 13.59
N LEU A 124 -14.29 9.93 14.89
CA LEU A 124 -13.84 8.95 15.87
C LEU A 124 -14.81 7.77 16.01
N HIS A 125 -16.11 8.03 15.84
CA HIS A 125 -17.12 6.97 15.90
C HIS A 125 -17.01 5.98 14.73
N LEU A 126 -16.58 6.43 13.55
CA LEU A 126 -16.34 5.54 12.39
C LEU A 126 -15.31 4.46 12.73
N TYR A 127 -14.23 4.86 13.39
CA TYR A 127 -13.09 3.99 13.70
C TYR A 127 -13.08 3.49 15.17
N GLN A 128 -14.17 3.71 15.93
CA GLN A 128 -14.28 3.36 17.34
C GLN A 128 -13.12 3.92 18.19
N GLY A 129 -12.63 5.11 17.82
CA GLY A 129 -11.47 5.75 18.41
C GLY A 129 -11.68 6.07 19.89
N LYS A 130 -10.65 5.87 20.70
CA LYS A 130 -10.64 6.15 22.13
C LYS A 130 -9.54 7.15 22.49
N VAL A 131 -9.82 8.07 23.38
CA VAL A 131 -8.82 8.99 23.93
C VAL A 131 -7.99 8.25 24.97
N ALA A 132 -6.65 8.23 24.78
CA ALA A 132 -5.71 7.67 25.75
C ALA A 132 -5.29 8.69 26.81
N GLY A 133 -5.23 9.97 26.44
CA GLY A 133 -4.87 11.04 27.36
C GLY A 133 -5.46 12.38 26.92
N GLY A 134 -5.80 13.25 27.87
CA GLY A 134 -6.44 14.53 27.59
C GLY A 134 -7.94 14.42 27.27
N ARG A 135 -8.41 15.22 26.30
CA ARG A 135 -9.81 15.30 25.87
C ARG A 135 -9.93 15.50 24.37
N LEU A 136 -11.13 15.43 23.82
CA LEU A 136 -11.41 15.86 22.44
C LEU A 136 -11.45 17.39 22.36
N TRP A 137 -11.32 17.91 21.14
CA TRP A 137 -11.44 19.35 20.88
C TRP A 137 -12.84 19.88 21.19
N GLU A 138 -12.91 21.10 21.68
CA GLU A 138 -14.12 21.84 21.96
C GLU A 138 -14.15 23.20 21.26
N LYS A 139 -13.00 23.69 20.86
CA LYS A 139 -12.79 24.99 20.20
C LYS A 139 -11.95 24.83 18.95
N PRO A 140 -12.05 25.75 17.97
CA PRO A 140 -11.12 25.84 16.87
C PRO A 140 -9.66 25.88 17.35
N LEU A 141 -8.74 25.39 16.53
CA LEU A 141 -7.29 25.25 16.76
C LEU A 141 -6.91 24.33 17.94
N GLU A 142 -7.85 23.63 18.56
CA GLU A 142 -7.53 22.49 19.40
C GLU A 142 -7.33 21.25 18.55
N ALA A 143 -6.25 20.49 18.81
CA ALA A 143 -5.89 19.30 18.04
C ALA A 143 -5.80 18.06 18.93
N VAL A 144 -6.18 16.92 18.36
CA VAL A 144 -6.02 15.60 18.96
C VAL A 144 -5.12 14.77 18.06
N LEU A 145 -4.05 14.22 18.62
CA LEU A 145 -3.06 13.46 17.87
C LEU A 145 -3.44 11.97 17.84
N GLY A 146 -3.31 11.34 16.68
CA GLY A 146 -3.27 9.88 16.59
C GLY A 146 -2.04 9.32 17.31
N ALA A 147 -2.07 8.06 17.69
CA ALA A 147 -1.01 7.43 18.49
C ALA A 147 0.37 7.50 17.80
N ASP A 148 0.43 7.17 16.50
CA ASP A 148 1.68 7.20 15.72
C ASP A 148 2.16 8.64 15.52
N ALA A 149 1.23 9.58 15.29
CA ALA A 149 1.54 11.00 15.15
C ALA A 149 2.14 11.57 16.45
N ALA A 150 1.55 11.25 17.60
CA ALA A 150 2.07 11.67 18.89
C ALA A 150 3.47 11.11 19.18
N HIS A 151 3.65 9.80 18.93
CA HIS A 151 4.93 9.12 19.15
C HIS A 151 6.04 9.69 18.25
N ALA A 152 5.78 9.86 16.96
CA ALA A 152 6.79 10.29 16.00
C ALA A 152 7.14 11.78 16.10
N THR A 153 6.16 12.64 16.46
CA THR A 153 6.41 14.08 16.62
C THR A 153 6.96 14.44 17.99
N GLY A 154 6.77 13.57 19.00
CA GLY A 154 7.11 13.82 20.39
C GLY A 154 6.17 14.84 21.08
N LEU A 155 5.05 15.20 20.44
CA LEU A 155 4.08 16.14 21.01
C LEU A 155 3.16 15.44 22.01
N GLY A 156 2.95 16.07 23.14
CA GLY A 156 1.98 15.64 24.16
C GLY A 156 0.92 16.70 24.43
N VAL A 157 -0.04 16.38 25.29
CA VAL A 157 -1.10 17.30 25.71
C VAL A 157 -0.50 18.61 26.26
N GLY A 158 -1.00 19.74 25.79
CA GLY A 158 -0.51 21.09 26.10
C GLY A 158 0.57 21.62 25.14
N ALA A 159 1.14 20.78 24.27
CA ALA A 159 2.11 21.24 23.28
C ALA A 159 1.44 22.11 22.20
N LYS A 160 2.21 23.04 21.65
CA LYS A 160 1.80 23.90 20.52
C LYS A 160 2.60 23.53 19.27
N PHE A 161 1.96 23.60 18.12
CA PHE A 161 2.61 23.40 16.83
C PHE A 161 1.94 24.25 15.74
N VAL A 162 2.67 24.50 14.66
CA VAL A 162 2.18 25.28 13.51
C VAL A 162 2.08 24.34 12.31
N GLY A 163 0.93 24.35 11.63
CA GLY A 163 0.72 23.58 10.40
C GLY A 163 1.39 24.25 9.21
N THR A 164 1.75 23.42 8.22
CA THR A 164 2.29 23.85 6.92
C THR A 164 1.39 23.37 5.80
N HIS A 165 1.24 24.16 4.74
CA HIS A 165 0.48 23.74 3.57
C HIS A 165 1.13 22.58 2.83
N GLY A 166 0.31 21.57 2.48
CA GLY A 166 0.73 20.38 1.73
C GLY A 166 1.30 19.28 2.61
N LEU A 167 1.72 18.17 1.95
CA LEU A 167 2.26 16.97 2.62
C LEU A 167 3.79 16.90 2.60
N ALA A 168 4.47 17.75 1.82
CA ALA A 168 5.91 17.74 1.68
C ALA A 168 6.61 18.41 2.86
N GLU A 169 7.63 17.76 3.42
CA GLU A 169 8.48 18.38 4.44
C GLU A 169 9.25 19.58 3.83
N GLY A 170 8.97 20.79 4.34
CA GLY A 170 9.74 22.00 4.01
C GLY A 170 9.27 22.81 2.80
N GLY A 171 8.08 22.57 2.23
CA GLY A 171 7.66 23.21 0.97
C GLY A 171 6.47 24.18 1.03
N GLY A 172 5.83 24.41 2.17
CA GLY A 172 4.63 25.24 2.29
C GLY A 172 4.84 26.51 3.14
N SER A 173 3.94 27.50 2.97
CA SER A 173 3.88 28.64 3.88
C SER A 173 3.41 28.20 5.27
N GLU A 174 4.09 28.63 6.32
CA GLU A 174 3.71 28.38 7.72
C GLU A 174 2.62 29.36 8.17
N HIS A 175 1.61 28.86 8.87
CA HIS A 175 0.59 29.67 9.54
C HIS A 175 1.08 30.17 10.91
N GLY A 176 2.22 30.90 10.92
CA GLY A 176 2.92 31.29 12.16
C GLY A 176 2.07 32.03 13.20
N ASP A 177 0.98 32.69 12.78
CA ASP A 177 0.13 33.49 13.67
C ASP A 177 -0.96 32.68 14.39
N HIS A 178 -1.25 31.41 13.98
CA HIS A 178 -2.34 30.60 14.52
C HIS A 178 -1.86 29.17 14.90
N PRO A 179 -1.16 29.02 16.04
CA PRO A 179 -0.69 27.71 16.46
C PRO A 179 -1.85 26.82 16.95
N TYR A 180 -1.82 25.54 16.57
CA TYR A 180 -2.65 24.51 17.16
C TYR A 180 -2.18 24.17 18.57
N ILE A 181 -3.12 23.81 19.45
CA ILE A 181 -2.85 23.34 20.81
C ILE A 181 -3.28 21.88 20.92
N VAL A 182 -2.39 21.00 21.31
CA VAL A 182 -2.70 19.59 21.55
C VAL A 182 -3.51 19.46 22.84
N VAL A 183 -4.76 19.00 22.73
CA VAL A 183 -5.65 18.80 23.88
C VAL A 183 -5.86 17.34 24.22
N GLY A 184 -5.50 16.42 23.33
CA GLY A 184 -5.61 14.99 23.55
C GLY A 184 -4.71 14.15 22.64
N VAL A 185 -4.55 12.89 23.05
CA VAL A 185 -3.85 11.84 22.28
C VAL A 185 -4.76 10.61 22.25
N LEU A 186 -4.92 10.00 21.09
CA LEU A 186 -5.73 8.81 20.88
C LEU A 186 -4.97 7.54 21.25
N ALA A 187 -5.68 6.53 21.68
CA ALA A 187 -5.16 5.18 21.79
C ALA A 187 -4.93 4.61 20.38
N SER A 188 -3.93 3.74 20.24
CA SER A 188 -3.68 3.07 18.95
C SER A 188 -4.89 2.23 18.55
N SER A 189 -5.34 2.44 17.32
CA SER A 189 -6.49 1.79 16.71
C SER A 189 -6.11 0.78 15.62
N GLY A 190 -4.87 0.85 15.12
CA GLY A 190 -4.41 0.11 13.95
C GLY A 190 -5.02 0.58 12.63
N THR A 191 -5.65 1.76 12.62
CA THR A 191 -6.30 2.39 11.45
C THR A 191 -5.54 3.64 11.00
N VAL A 192 -6.01 4.25 9.91
CA VAL A 192 -5.48 5.53 9.41
C VAL A 192 -5.46 6.62 10.47
N MET A 193 -6.38 6.57 11.42
CA MET A 193 -6.53 7.56 12.50
C MET A 193 -5.27 7.72 13.36
N ASP A 194 -4.49 6.65 13.54
CA ASP A 194 -3.25 6.68 14.31
C ASP A 194 -2.20 7.64 13.70
N ARG A 195 -2.29 7.89 12.40
CA ARG A 195 -1.36 8.73 11.63
C ARG A 195 -1.88 10.16 11.38
N LEU A 196 -3.00 10.55 11.95
CA LEU A 196 -3.64 11.84 11.70
C LEU A 196 -3.51 12.77 12.89
N ILE A 197 -3.61 14.04 12.60
CA ILE A 197 -3.84 15.12 13.56
C ILE A 197 -5.27 15.61 13.32
N LEU A 198 -6.17 15.35 14.25
CA LEU A 198 -7.58 15.68 14.11
C LEU A 198 -7.88 17.01 14.80
N THR A 199 -8.69 17.84 14.17
CA THR A 199 -9.13 19.13 14.69
C THR A 199 -10.58 19.42 14.31
N ASP A 200 -11.17 20.45 14.88
CA ASP A 200 -12.48 20.91 14.46
C ASP A 200 -12.45 21.41 13.01
N LEU A 201 -13.53 21.17 12.28
CA LEU A 201 -13.69 21.67 10.91
C LEU A 201 -13.53 23.18 10.82
N ALA A 202 -14.04 23.91 11.81
CA ALA A 202 -13.92 25.37 11.92
C ALA A 202 -12.47 25.84 12.00
N SER A 203 -11.54 25.03 12.53
CA SER A 203 -10.12 25.37 12.58
C SER A 203 -9.52 25.56 11.19
N VAL A 204 -9.95 24.74 10.23
CA VAL A 204 -9.46 24.81 8.85
C VAL A 204 -10.05 26.03 8.15
N TRP A 205 -11.31 26.32 8.39
CA TRP A 205 -11.95 27.51 7.81
C TRP A 205 -11.34 28.80 8.36
N GLU A 206 -11.10 28.91 9.69
CA GLU A 206 -10.49 30.08 10.32
C GLU A 206 -9.10 30.39 9.77
N LEU A 207 -8.31 29.36 9.47
CA LEU A 207 -6.98 29.53 8.88
C LEU A 207 -7.00 29.97 7.42
N HIS A 208 -8.05 29.58 6.66
CA HIS A 208 -8.12 29.85 5.23
C HIS A 208 -8.95 31.12 4.89
N ASP A 209 -9.80 31.63 5.79
CA ASP A 209 -10.53 32.88 5.59
C ASP A 209 -9.60 34.13 5.60
N HIS A 210 -8.41 34.01 6.18
CA HIS A 210 -7.42 35.11 6.21
C HIS A 210 -6.40 35.10 5.07
N THR A 211 -6.39 34.07 4.23
CA THR A 211 -5.50 33.96 3.07
C THR A 211 -6.30 34.01 1.78
N ALA A 212 -6.22 35.15 1.06
CA ALA A 212 -6.64 35.20 -0.35
C ALA A 212 -5.92 34.06 -1.11
N PRO A 213 -6.62 33.26 -1.95
CA PRO A 213 -6.00 32.14 -2.63
C PRO A 213 -4.82 32.64 -3.46
N PRO A 214 -3.62 32.05 -3.36
CA PRO A 214 -2.61 32.27 -4.38
C PRO A 214 -3.22 31.75 -5.68
N ALA A 215 -3.33 32.65 -6.67
CA ALA A 215 -3.77 32.28 -8.00
C ALA A 215 -3.04 31.00 -8.41
N MET A 216 -3.78 29.93 -8.71
CA MET A 216 -3.20 28.67 -9.21
C MET A 216 -2.28 29.04 -10.36
N ALA A 217 -0.98 28.90 -10.14
CA ALA A 217 0.01 28.98 -11.20
C ALA A 217 -0.33 27.84 -12.16
N SER A 218 -1.00 28.21 -13.26
CA SER A 218 -1.15 27.33 -14.41
C SER A 218 0.21 26.77 -14.74
N ALA A 219 0.33 25.45 -14.75
CA ALA A 219 1.55 24.75 -15.14
C ALA A 219 2.06 25.33 -16.45
N PRO A 220 3.37 25.63 -16.57
CA PRO A 220 3.90 26.16 -17.81
C PRO A 220 3.77 25.08 -18.88
N SER A 221 2.88 25.32 -19.84
CA SER A 221 2.81 24.56 -21.08
C SER A 221 4.13 24.76 -21.82
N THR A 222 4.97 23.75 -21.83
CA THR A 222 6.20 23.70 -22.63
C THR A 222 5.81 23.82 -24.10
N PRO A 223 6.30 24.83 -24.84
CA PRO A 223 5.98 24.92 -26.27
C PRO A 223 6.75 23.81 -27.02
N ALA A 224 6.00 22.95 -27.68
CA ALA A 224 6.55 22.00 -28.65
C ALA A 224 7.26 22.79 -29.74
N LYS A 225 8.55 22.52 -29.93
CA LYS A 225 9.33 23.03 -31.08
C LYS A 225 8.71 22.50 -32.37
N GLN A 226 8.04 23.38 -33.11
CA GLN A 226 7.75 23.15 -34.53
C GLN A 226 8.96 23.58 -35.37
N ASN A 227 9.42 22.62 -36.13
CA ASN A 227 10.44 22.83 -37.16
C ASN A 227 9.88 23.65 -38.32
N THR A 228 10.68 24.58 -38.73
CA THR A 228 10.57 25.46 -39.90
C THR A 228 10.49 24.67 -41.21
N ALA A 229 9.51 24.99 -42.06
CA ALA A 229 9.63 24.87 -43.51
C ALA A 229 8.94 26.07 -44.16
N LYS A 230 9.62 26.60 -45.12
CA LYS A 230 9.57 27.88 -45.85
C LYS A 230 8.30 28.20 -46.62
N ASP A 231 8.09 29.51 -46.72
CA ASP A 231 7.62 30.32 -47.84
C ASP A 231 6.40 29.86 -48.68
N VAL A 232 5.36 30.71 -48.68
CA VAL A 232 4.83 31.33 -49.89
C VAL A 232 3.99 32.58 -49.54
N ILE A 233 4.29 33.68 -50.19
CA ILE A 233 3.69 35.01 -50.16
C ILE A 233 2.30 34.97 -50.80
N HIS A 234 1.29 35.67 -50.19
CA HIS A 234 0.27 36.39 -50.93
C HIS A 234 -0.29 37.60 -50.10
N GLN A 235 -0.13 38.77 -50.71
CA GLN A 235 -0.74 40.06 -50.38
C GLN A 235 -2.22 40.11 -50.74
N HIS A 236 -2.98 40.87 -50.00
CA HIS A 236 -4.11 41.79 -50.32
C HIS A 236 -5.02 41.83 -49.07
N GLY A 237 -5.49 42.89 -48.54
CA GLY A 237 -5.78 44.22 -48.99
C GLY A 237 -6.62 44.91 -47.92
N ASP A 238 -6.39 46.15 -47.72
CA ASP A 238 -7.09 47.11 -46.81
C ASP A 238 -8.60 47.08 -46.85
N ARG A 239 -9.25 47.28 -45.67
CA ARG A 239 -10.33 48.27 -45.52
C ARG A 239 -10.63 48.61 -44.04
N PRO A 240 -10.93 49.88 -43.75
CA PRO A 240 -10.98 50.40 -42.38
C PRO A 240 -12.41 50.58 -41.82
N GLY A 241 -12.48 50.68 -40.49
CA GLY A 241 -13.47 51.51 -39.81
C GLY A 241 -14.67 50.84 -39.19
N LYS A 242 -14.74 50.95 -37.86
CA LYS A 242 -15.76 51.72 -37.14
C LYS A 242 -15.53 51.63 -35.62
N LYS A 243 -15.22 52.80 -35.05
CA LYS A 243 -15.36 53.08 -33.59
C LYS A 243 -16.84 53.13 -33.25
N TYR A 244 -17.20 52.53 -32.14
CA TYR A 244 -18.43 52.90 -31.40
C TYR A 244 -18.01 53.20 -29.97
N ASP A 245 -18.00 54.53 -29.66
CA ASP A 245 -18.07 55.06 -28.30
C ASP A 245 -19.54 54.98 -27.83
N HIS A 246 -19.77 54.40 -26.69
CA HIS A 246 -20.98 54.68 -25.90
C HIS A 246 -20.59 54.89 -24.44
N ALA A 247 -20.47 56.17 -24.09
CA ALA A 247 -20.59 56.65 -22.72
C ALA A 247 -22.04 56.62 -22.29
N HIS A 248 -22.34 56.00 -21.15
CA HIS A 248 -23.55 56.23 -20.39
C HIS A 248 -23.21 56.60 -18.95
N ASP A 249 -23.46 57.86 -18.64
CA ASP A 249 -23.59 58.40 -17.30
C ASP A 249 -24.73 57.73 -16.55
N ALA A 250 -24.46 57.19 -15.35
CA ALA A 250 -25.47 56.86 -14.37
C ALA A 250 -25.14 57.52 -13.02
N LYS A 251 -26.06 58.36 -12.56
CA LYS A 251 -26.04 59.03 -11.27
C LYS A 251 -26.03 58.08 -10.08
N PRO A 252 -25.47 58.43 -8.94
CA PRO A 252 -25.51 57.64 -7.71
C PRO A 252 -26.85 57.88 -6.97
N THR A 253 -27.48 56.79 -6.55
CA THR A 253 -28.59 56.77 -5.58
C THR A 253 -28.06 56.43 -4.19
N PRO A 254 -28.57 57.00 -3.09
CA PRO A 254 -27.98 56.90 -1.79
C PRO A 254 -28.23 55.55 -1.09
N ALA A 255 -27.20 55.16 -0.30
CA ALA A 255 -27.10 53.95 0.48
C ALA A 255 -28.26 53.79 1.50
N GLY A 256 -28.99 52.69 1.37
CA GLY A 256 -29.72 52.09 2.47
C GLY A 256 -28.83 51.07 3.16
N LYS A 257 -28.50 51.28 4.42
CA LYS A 257 -27.87 50.28 5.28
C LYS A 257 -28.88 49.16 5.48
N VAL A 258 -28.53 47.97 5.04
CA VAL A 258 -29.13 46.70 5.49
C VAL A 258 -27.99 45.89 6.03
N ASP A 259 -28.09 45.53 7.30
CA ASP A 259 -27.17 44.63 7.99
C ASP A 259 -27.35 43.22 7.41
N ASP A 260 -26.52 42.82 6.43
CA ASP A 260 -26.46 41.48 5.80
C ASP A 260 -25.09 40.85 6.02
N HIS A 261 -24.63 40.77 7.26
CA HIS A 261 -23.32 40.18 7.56
C HIS A 261 -23.36 38.70 8.04
N GLU A 262 -24.53 38.08 8.26
CA GLU A 262 -24.60 36.71 8.77
C GLU A 262 -24.94 35.63 7.74
N HIS A 263 -25.48 35.96 6.56
CA HIS A 263 -25.84 34.95 5.56
C HIS A 263 -24.78 34.72 4.47
N GLY A 264 -23.75 35.55 4.36
CA GLY A 264 -22.72 35.45 3.30
C GLY A 264 -21.52 34.57 3.65
N GLU A 265 -21.27 34.30 4.91
CA GLU A 265 -20.09 33.50 5.34
C GLU A 265 -20.34 32.00 5.27
N ASP A 266 -21.53 31.53 5.56
CA ASP A 266 -21.90 30.11 5.47
C ASP A 266 -21.92 29.58 4.02
N GLU A 267 -22.19 30.45 3.04
CA GLU A 267 -22.19 30.08 1.62
C GLU A 267 -20.79 29.78 1.04
N LYS A 268 -19.71 30.20 1.72
CA LYS A 268 -18.32 30.04 1.25
C LYS A 268 -17.55 28.91 1.90
N ARG A 269 -18.14 28.22 2.88
CA ARG A 269 -17.46 27.15 3.61
C ARG A 269 -17.25 25.94 2.72
N GLU A 270 -15.98 25.57 2.53
CA GLU A 270 -15.58 24.45 1.71
C GLU A 270 -15.20 23.24 2.57
N VAL A 271 -15.42 22.06 2.02
CA VAL A 271 -14.93 20.78 2.55
C VAL A 271 -14.30 19.98 1.40
N THR A 272 -13.34 19.16 1.73
CA THR A 272 -12.69 18.32 0.74
C THR A 272 -13.57 17.13 0.36
N ALA A 273 -14.21 16.49 1.35
CA ALA A 273 -15.06 15.33 1.13
C ALA A 273 -16.00 15.08 2.31
N TYR A 274 -17.03 14.29 2.06
CA TYR A 274 -17.87 13.67 3.10
C TYR A 274 -17.69 12.16 3.08
N LEU A 275 -17.42 11.56 4.25
CA LEU A 275 -17.50 10.12 4.45
C LEU A 275 -18.93 9.75 4.83
N ILE A 276 -19.55 8.86 4.07
CA ILE A 276 -20.95 8.53 4.18
C ILE A 276 -21.13 7.09 4.69
N GLN A 277 -22.02 6.93 5.67
CA GLN A 277 -22.63 5.65 6.01
C GLN A 277 -24.05 5.60 5.47
N TYR A 278 -24.42 4.51 4.81
CA TYR A 278 -25.79 4.32 4.32
C TYR A 278 -26.76 4.02 5.46
N ALA A 279 -27.97 4.55 5.33
CA ALA A 279 -29.08 4.20 6.23
C ALA A 279 -29.61 2.78 5.97
N THR A 280 -29.55 2.32 4.70
CA THR A 280 -30.00 1.00 4.27
C THR A 280 -29.09 0.44 3.18
N PRO A 281 -28.95 -0.88 3.05
CA PRO A 281 -28.17 -1.50 1.96
C PRO A 281 -28.67 -1.13 0.55
N LEU A 282 -29.96 -0.79 0.41
CA LEU A 282 -30.54 -0.39 -0.87
C LEU A 282 -29.95 0.93 -1.39
N ALA A 283 -29.50 1.81 -0.50
CA ALA A 283 -28.84 3.06 -0.87
C ALA A 283 -27.57 2.81 -1.69
N ALA A 284 -26.85 1.72 -1.46
CA ALA A 284 -25.64 1.38 -2.21
C ALA A 284 -25.87 1.23 -3.72
N VAL A 285 -27.07 0.85 -4.15
CA VAL A 285 -27.39 0.61 -5.56
C VAL A 285 -27.70 1.91 -6.32
N SER A 286 -28.45 2.83 -5.70
CA SER A 286 -29.00 4.00 -6.38
C SER A 286 -28.28 5.30 -6.01
N PHE A 287 -27.90 5.49 -4.76
CA PHE A 287 -27.39 6.76 -4.26
C PHE A 287 -26.10 7.24 -4.96
N PRO A 288 -25.07 6.39 -5.19
CA PRO A 288 -23.85 6.84 -5.88
C PRO A 288 -24.15 7.32 -7.32
N ARG A 289 -25.07 6.63 -8.01
CA ARG A 289 -25.49 7.00 -9.37
C ARG A 289 -26.24 8.33 -9.39
N THR A 290 -27.12 8.54 -8.42
CA THR A 290 -27.86 9.79 -8.28
C THR A 290 -26.90 10.96 -8.05
N VAL A 291 -25.97 10.84 -7.11
CA VAL A 291 -24.97 11.88 -6.84
C VAL A 291 -24.15 12.19 -8.09
N ASN A 292 -23.60 11.16 -8.76
CA ASN A 292 -22.76 11.35 -9.94
C ASN A 292 -23.50 11.95 -11.15
N ALA A 293 -24.82 11.70 -11.28
CA ALA A 293 -25.62 12.17 -12.41
C ALA A 293 -26.26 13.55 -12.17
N SER A 294 -26.67 13.86 -10.92
CA SER A 294 -27.48 15.04 -10.62
C SER A 294 -26.71 16.15 -9.90
N SER A 295 -25.42 15.97 -9.62
CA SER A 295 -24.62 16.99 -8.94
C SER A 295 -23.27 17.24 -9.61
N ALA A 296 -22.64 18.37 -9.25
CA ALA A 296 -21.26 18.66 -9.64
C ALA A 296 -20.21 17.86 -8.86
N MET A 297 -20.65 16.94 -7.99
CA MET A 297 -19.78 16.14 -7.11
C MET A 297 -19.51 14.76 -7.69
N GLN A 298 -18.49 14.10 -7.14
CA GLN A 298 -18.11 12.72 -7.40
C GLN A 298 -18.44 11.88 -6.17
N ALA A 299 -19.18 10.79 -6.38
CA ALA A 299 -19.38 9.74 -5.39
C ALA A 299 -18.53 8.53 -5.75
N ALA A 300 -17.76 8.00 -4.80
CA ALA A 300 -16.89 6.84 -4.96
C ALA A 300 -17.05 5.90 -3.77
N SER A 301 -17.12 4.58 -4.05
CA SER A 301 -17.16 3.56 -2.99
C SER A 301 -15.75 3.06 -2.67
N PRO A 302 -15.30 3.11 -1.40
CA PRO A 302 -14.01 2.60 -1.00
C PRO A 302 -13.80 1.13 -1.40
N ALA A 303 -14.82 0.30 -1.20
CA ALA A 303 -14.76 -1.13 -1.52
C ALA A 303 -14.51 -1.39 -3.02
N LEU A 304 -15.19 -0.63 -3.91
CA LEU A 304 -15.01 -0.78 -5.36
C LEU A 304 -13.64 -0.28 -5.83
N GLU A 305 -13.21 0.88 -5.33
CA GLU A 305 -11.94 1.46 -5.76
C GLU A 305 -10.75 0.68 -5.19
N SER A 306 -10.85 0.16 -3.96
CA SER A 306 -9.84 -0.77 -3.39
C SER A 306 -9.74 -2.05 -4.22
N ALA A 307 -10.87 -2.66 -4.59
CA ALA A 307 -10.87 -3.85 -5.44
C ALA A 307 -10.23 -3.58 -6.81
N ARG A 308 -10.49 -2.43 -7.43
CA ARG A 308 -9.82 -2.01 -8.67
C ARG A 308 -8.31 -1.83 -8.50
N LEU A 309 -7.89 -1.21 -7.41
CA LEU A 309 -6.48 -1.04 -7.09
C LEU A 309 -5.78 -2.41 -6.98
N PHE A 310 -6.37 -3.34 -6.22
CA PHE A 310 -5.83 -4.70 -6.09
C PHE A 310 -5.84 -5.48 -7.40
N GLN A 311 -6.82 -5.28 -8.28
CA GLN A 311 -6.80 -5.87 -9.62
C GLN A 311 -5.64 -5.35 -10.46
N LEU A 312 -5.36 -4.04 -10.44
CA LEU A 312 -4.26 -3.44 -11.19
C LEU A 312 -2.89 -3.94 -10.67
N VAL A 313 -2.70 -3.91 -9.35
CA VAL A 313 -1.48 -4.40 -8.70
C VAL A 313 -1.36 -5.92 -8.84
N GLY A 314 -2.48 -6.64 -8.79
CA GLY A 314 -2.57 -8.09 -8.83
C GLY A 314 -1.95 -8.71 -10.07
N VAL A 315 -2.02 -8.04 -11.24
CA VAL A 315 -1.35 -8.51 -12.47
C VAL A 315 0.16 -8.56 -12.27
N GLY A 316 0.76 -7.50 -11.73
CA GLY A 316 2.20 -7.46 -11.44
C GLY A 316 2.60 -8.49 -10.37
N VAL A 317 1.82 -8.60 -9.30
CA VAL A 317 2.05 -9.59 -8.23
C VAL A 317 1.94 -11.02 -8.78
N THR A 318 0.97 -11.30 -9.67
CA THR A 318 0.82 -12.62 -10.29
C THR A 318 2.00 -12.96 -11.18
N ALA A 319 2.51 -12.00 -11.96
CA ALA A 319 3.70 -12.17 -12.77
C ALA A 319 4.94 -12.48 -11.90
N LEU A 320 5.13 -11.74 -10.80
CA LEU A 320 6.23 -11.98 -9.86
C LEU A 320 6.12 -13.33 -9.15
N LYS A 321 4.90 -13.74 -8.74
CA LYS A 321 4.64 -15.08 -8.20
C LYS A 321 4.97 -16.17 -9.23
N GLY A 322 4.57 -15.97 -10.48
CA GLY A 322 4.91 -16.86 -11.59
C GLY A 322 6.43 -17.00 -11.77
N PHE A 323 7.15 -15.90 -11.77
CA PHE A 323 8.61 -15.89 -11.85
C PHE A 323 9.25 -16.64 -10.68
N ALA A 324 8.77 -16.40 -9.44
CA ALA A 324 9.28 -17.10 -8.25
C ALA A 324 9.00 -18.61 -8.30
N VAL A 325 7.85 -19.05 -8.84
CA VAL A 325 7.56 -20.48 -9.09
C VAL A 325 8.53 -21.06 -10.09
N VAL A 326 8.83 -20.36 -11.18
CA VAL A 326 9.84 -20.80 -12.16
C VAL A 326 11.21 -20.95 -11.48
N MET A 327 11.62 -20.01 -10.63
CA MET A 327 12.86 -20.12 -9.85
C MET A 327 12.85 -21.34 -8.93
N MET A 328 11.74 -21.63 -8.25
CA MET A 328 11.60 -22.84 -7.42
C MET A 328 11.74 -24.12 -8.28
N VAL A 329 11.12 -24.16 -9.45
CA VAL A 329 11.24 -25.29 -10.38
C VAL A 329 12.69 -25.45 -10.86
N CYS A 330 13.37 -24.36 -11.19
CA CYS A 330 14.79 -24.37 -11.55
C CYS A 330 15.66 -24.88 -10.38
N ALA A 331 15.34 -24.50 -9.15
CA ALA A 331 16.01 -25.04 -7.95
C ALA A 331 15.77 -26.55 -7.81
N GLY A 332 14.53 -27.02 -8.01
CA GLY A 332 14.20 -28.45 -8.03
C GLY A 332 14.98 -29.22 -9.09
N LEU A 333 15.09 -28.68 -10.30
CA LEU A 333 15.92 -29.24 -11.37
C LEU A 333 17.42 -29.22 -11.00
N GLY A 334 17.91 -28.18 -10.35
CA GLY A 334 19.27 -28.11 -9.83
C GLY A 334 19.55 -29.22 -8.78
N ILE A 335 18.62 -29.44 -7.86
CA ILE A 335 18.69 -30.55 -6.88
C ILE A 335 18.71 -31.88 -7.62
N PHE A 336 17.80 -32.09 -8.56
CA PHE A 336 17.74 -33.31 -9.39
C PHE A 336 19.06 -33.59 -10.12
N ILE A 337 19.56 -32.62 -10.88
CA ILE A 337 20.81 -32.76 -11.64
C ILE A 337 22.01 -32.99 -10.71
N GLY A 338 22.08 -32.23 -9.61
CA GLY A 338 23.13 -32.39 -8.60
C GLY A 338 23.15 -33.79 -8.00
N LEU A 339 21.99 -34.35 -7.65
CA LEU A 339 21.89 -35.73 -7.11
C LEU A 339 22.20 -36.79 -8.16
N MET A 340 21.81 -36.57 -9.44
CA MET A 340 22.17 -37.49 -10.53
C MET A 340 23.67 -37.53 -10.75
N ASN A 341 24.33 -36.38 -10.85
CA ASN A 341 25.80 -36.30 -10.99
C ASN A 341 26.52 -36.93 -9.82
N ALA A 342 25.99 -36.73 -8.60
CA ALA A 342 26.53 -37.33 -7.38
C ALA A 342 26.54 -38.87 -7.42
N LEU A 343 25.46 -39.46 -7.94
CA LEU A 343 25.36 -40.91 -8.10
C LEU A 343 26.34 -41.43 -9.14
N ASP A 344 26.49 -40.71 -10.27
CA ASP A 344 27.41 -41.10 -11.36
C ASP A 344 28.89 -41.01 -10.89
N GLU A 345 29.29 -39.98 -10.16
CA GLU A 345 30.64 -39.81 -9.61
C GLU A 345 31.00 -40.90 -8.56
N ARG A 346 30.01 -41.39 -7.81
CA ARG A 346 30.24 -42.34 -6.70
C ARG A 346 29.85 -43.79 -7.00
N ARG A 347 29.63 -44.14 -8.25
CA ARG A 347 29.26 -45.52 -8.64
C ARG A 347 30.18 -46.55 -8.07
N ALA A 348 31.52 -46.32 -8.11
CA ALA A 348 32.52 -47.22 -7.56
C ALA A 348 32.45 -47.36 -6.03
N ASP A 349 32.30 -46.24 -5.31
CA ASP A 349 32.17 -46.21 -3.85
C ASP A 349 30.91 -46.92 -3.38
N LEU A 350 29.78 -46.71 -4.11
CA LEU A 350 28.53 -47.37 -3.83
C LEU A 350 28.58 -48.89 -4.09
N ALA A 351 29.30 -49.31 -5.15
CA ALA A 351 29.55 -50.73 -5.41
C ALA A 351 30.41 -51.34 -4.30
N LEU A 352 31.46 -50.66 -3.84
CA LEU A 352 32.29 -51.11 -2.71
C LEU A 352 31.49 -51.24 -1.41
N LEU A 353 30.66 -50.25 -1.09
CA LEU A 353 29.77 -50.32 0.08
C LEU A 353 28.85 -51.56 0.06
N ARG A 354 28.39 -51.93 -1.13
CA ARG A 354 27.53 -53.11 -1.32
C ARG A 354 28.30 -54.43 -1.13
N VAL A 355 29.51 -54.50 -1.64
CA VAL A 355 30.38 -55.66 -1.39
C VAL A 355 30.64 -55.83 0.13
N LEU A 356 30.72 -54.73 0.87
CA LEU A 356 30.83 -54.69 2.31
C LEU A 356 29.52 -54.99 3.07
N GLY A 357 28.42 -55.28 2.35
CA GLY A 357 27.14 -55.67 2.94
C GLY A 357 26.14 -54.53 3.20
N ALA A 358 26.36 -53.34 2.65
CA ALA A 358 25.36 -52.25 2.75
C ALA A 358 24.09 -52.58 1.93
N SER A 359 22.92 -52.39 2.53
CA SER A 359 21.64 -52.59 1.83
C SER A 359 21.38 -51.53 0.79
N PRO A 360 20.69 -51.83 -0.34
CA PRO A 360 20.29 -50.83 -1.34
C PRO A 360 19.51 -49.66 -0.75
N MET A 361 18.76 -49.92 0.31
CA MET A 361 17.92 -48.98 1.01
C MET A 361 18.71 -47.86 1.64
N VAL A 362 19.97 -48.09 2.07
CA VAL A 362 20.85 -47.07 2.63
C VAL A 362 21.19 -46.01 1.57
N VAL A 363 21.41 -46.43 0.32
CA VAL A 363 21.73 -45.53 -0.80
C VAL A 363 20.50 -44.69 -1.16
N VAL A 364 19.33 -45.32 -1.30
CA VAL A 364 18.05 -44.64 -1.55
C VAL A 364 17.81 -43.58 -0.47
N LEU A 365 17.90 -44.02 0.79
CA LEU A 365 17.66 -43.14 1.93
C LEU A 365 18.65 -41.98 2.03
N SER A 366 19.92 -42.22 1.73
CA SER A 366 20.92 -41.12 1.69
C SER A 366 20.62 -40.09 0.60
N THR A 367 20.18 -40.50 -0.59
CA THR A 367 19.79 -39.61 -1.69
C THR A 367 18.53 -38.79 -1.34
N MET A 368 17.51 -39.45 -0.79
CA MET A 368 16.29 -38.76 -0.36
C MET A 368 16.61 -37.77 0.78
N LEU A 369 17.49 -38.13 1.70
CA LEU A 369 17.89 -37.30 2.80
C LEU A 369 18.68 -36.05 2.33
N GLN A 370 19.50 -36.18 1.29
CA GLN A 370 20.19 -35.05 0.65
C GLN A 370 19.18 -34.05 0.09
N GLY A 371 18.17 -34.52 -0.67
CA GLY A 371 17.10 -33.68 -1.17
C GLY A 371 16.30 -33.00 -0.06
N ALA A 372 15.98 -33.75 1.00
CA ALA A 372 15.26 -33.21 2.16
C ALA A 372 16.08 -32.12 2.90
N ILE A 373 17.37 -32.35 3.11
CA ILE A 373 18.25 -31.36 3.75
C ILE A 373 18.34 -30.09 2.91
N LEU A 374 18.54 -30.22 1.57
CA LEU A 374 18.57 -29.08 0.65
C LEU A 374 17.23 -28.32 0.68
N GLY A 375 16.12 -29.06 0.69
CA GLY A 375 14.78 -28.47 0.81
C GLY A 375 14.59 -27.70 2.12
N ILE A 376 14.93 -28.30 3.25
CA ILE A 376 14.83 -27.68 4.58
C ILE A 376 15.71 -26.43 4.68
N LEU A 377 16.97 -26.51 4.25
CA LEU A 377 17.87 -25.36 4.27
C LEU A 377 17.40 -24.25 3.35
N GLY A 378 16.89 -24.58 2.16
CA GLY A 378 16.33 -23.62 1.21
C GLY A 378 15.08 -22.95 1.77
N VAL A 379 14.19 -23.70 2.41
CA VAL A 379 12.99 -23.15 3.05
C VAL A 379 13.35 -22.25 4.22
N ILE A 380 14.24 -22.67 5.12
CA ILE A 380 14.71 -21.82 6.24
C ILE A 380 15.28 -20.51 5.72
N LEU A 381 16.16 -20.57 4.71
CA LEU A 381 16.73 -19.40 4.08
C LEU A 381 15.64 -18.53 3.44
N GLY A 382 14.69 -19.15 2.73
CA GLY A 382 13.60 -18.44 2.05
C GLY A 382 12.67 -17.74 3.03
N VAL A 383 12.25 -18.42 4.09
CA VAL A 383 11.41 -17.82 5.14
C VAL A 383 12.13 -16.62 5.77
N THR A 384 13.38 -16.81 6.20
CA THR A 384 14.15 -15.72 6.82
C THR A 384 14.36 -14.54 5.87
N MET A 385 14.69 -14.78 4.60
CA MET A 385 14.82 -13.73 3.57
C MET A 385 13.48 -13.04 3.26
N GLY A 386 12.39 -13.80 3.17
CA GLY A 386 11.07 -13.26 2.88
C GLY A 386 10.58 -12.32 3.99
N HIS A 387 10.68 -12.73 5.24
CA HIS A 387 10.34 -11.91 6.40
C HIS A 387 11.26 -10.70 6.56
N ALA A 388 12.57 -10.88 6.36
CA ALA A 388 13.54 -9.78 6.39
C ALA A 388 13.29 -8.75 5.28
N ALA A 389 12.95 -9.21 4.07
CA ALA A 389 12.60 -8.33 2.96
C ALA A 389 11.31 -7.56 3.23
N ALA A 390 10.26 -8.22 3.76
CA ALA A 390 9.02 -7.57 4.15
C ALA A 390 9.24 -6.52 5.26
N GLU A 391 10.06 -6.83 6.26
CA GLU A 391 10.43 -5.88 7.33
C GLU A 391 11.20 -4.68 6.77
N TRP A 392 12.20 -4.90 5.92
CA TRP A 392 12.99 -3.84 5.31
C TRP A 392 12.15 -2.92 4.41
N ILE A 393 11.29 -3.50 3.57
CA ILE A 393 10.36 -2.75 2.73
C ILE A 393 9.40 -1.96 3.62
N GLY A 394 8.84 -2.60 4.66
CA GLY A 394 7.93 -1.96 5.61
C GLY A 394 8.56 -0.75 6.31
N GLN A 395 9.80 -0.86 6.77
CA GLN A 395 10.53 0.25 7.39
C GLN A 395 10.80 1.39 6.41
N THR A 396 11.15 1.08 5.15
CA THR A 396 11.38 2.09 4.11
C THR A 396 10.08 2.83 3.77
N PHE A 397 8.97 2.10 3.63
CA PHE A 397 7.65 2.70 3.42
C PHE A 397 7.14 3.44 4.66
N ALA A 398 7.41 2.94 5.87
CA ALA A 398 7.08 3.66 7.10
C ALA A 398 7.79 5.01 7.20
N ALA A 399 9.02 5.12 6.73
CA ALA A 399 9.76 6.38 6.69
C ALA A 399 9.15 7.39 5.70
N SER A 400 8.65 6.94 4.53
CA SER A 400 8.13 7.81 3.47
C SER A 400 6.61 8.02 3.54
N GLN A 401 5.84 6.97 3.82
CA GLN A 401 4.37 6.97 3.82
C GLN A 401 3.76 6.69 5.21
N ARG A 402 4.59 6.42 6.21
CA ARG A 402 4.20 6.12 7.61
C ARG A 402 3.21 4.96 7.74
N VAL A 403 3.32 4.00 6.81
CA VAL A 403 2.51 2.77 6.79
C VAL A 403 3.30 1.68 7.49
N ALA A 404 2.85 1.23 8.66
CA ALA A 404 3.47 0.11 9.36
C ALA A 404 3.12 -1.22 8.68
N ILE A 405 4.03 -1.70 7.85
CA ILE A 405 4.05 -3.08 7.34
C ILE A 405 5.24 -3.75 8.02
N GLY A 406 5.09 -4.96 8.53
CA GLY A 406 6.17 -5.65 9.26
C GLY A 406 6.37 -7.07 8.78
N GLY A 407 7.62 -7.54 8.90
CA GLY A 407 7.99 -8.92 8.62
C GLY A 407 7.77 -9.88 9.80
N ARG A 408 7.16 -9.44 10.91
CA ARG A 408 6.97 -10.28 12.11
C ARG A 408 5.64 -11.02 12.15
N VAL A 409 4.78 -10.79 11.19
CA VAL A 409 3.45 -11.40 11.08
C VAL A 409 3.56 -12.71 10.32
N TRP A 410 2.97 -13.78 10.86
CA TRP A 410 2.83 -15.07 10.17
C TRP A 410 1.42 -15.22 9.63
N ILE A 411 1.30 -15.64 8.37
CA ILE A 411 0.03 -15.88 7.71
C ILE A 411 -0.14 -17.36 7.32
N THR A 412 -1.37 -17.84 7.29
CA THR A 412 -1.68 -19.25 7.02
C THR A 412 -1.16 -19.73 5.65
N GLN A 413 -1.07 -18.83 4.67
CA GLN A 413 -0.59 -19.13 3.33
C GLN A 413 0.89 -19.56 3.29
N GLU A 414 1.71 -19.16 4.25
CA GLU A 414 3.12 -19.51 4.32
C GLU A 414 3.33 -21.03 4.49
N TRP A 415 2.48 -21.69 5.25
CA TRP A 415 2.54 -23.14 5.43
C TRP A 415 2.37 -23.91 4.13
N TRP A 416 1.52 -23.42 3.21
CA TRP A 416 1.37 -24.01 1.88
C TRP A 416 2.60 -23.80 1.01
N ILE A 417 3.25 -22.64 1.10
CA ILE A 417 4.49 -22.33 0.37
C ILE A 417 5.61 -23.23 0.88
N ILE A 418 5.78 -23.32 2.20
CA ILE A 418 6.77 -24.18 2.86
C ILE A 418 6.55 -25.64 2.46
N GLY A 419 5.31 -26.13 2.61
CA GLY A 419 4.96 -27.50 2.24
C GLY A 419 5.22 -27.79 0.77
N GLY A 420 4.82 -26.89 -0.13
CA GLY A 420 5.07 -27.02 -1.58
C GLY A 420 6.54 -27.09 -1.93
N ALA A 421 7.38 -26.26 -1.30
CA ALA A 421 8.83 -26.25 -1.53
C ALA A 421 9.50 -27.54 -1.03
N LEU A 422 9.08 -28.06 0.13
CA LEU A 422 9.58 -29.33 0.65
C LEU A 422 9.17 -30.51 -0.23
N VAL A 423 7.91 -30.53 -0.69
CA VAL A 423 7.42 -31.55 -1.64
C VAL A 423 8.21 -31.49 -2.93
N LEU A 424 8.47 -30.30 -3.47
CA LEU A 424 9.27 -30.13 -4.69
C LEU A 424 10.68 -30.72 -4.52
N ALA A 425 11.35 -30.44 -3.41
CA ALA A 425 12.69 -30.98 -3.13
C ALA A 425 12.68 -32.51 -2.99
N LEU A 426 11.66 -33.07 -2.34
CA LEU A 426 11.49 -34.51 -2.22
C LEU A 426 11.20 -35.18 -3.57
N VAL A 427 10.31 -34.61 -4.40
CA VAL A 427 10.01 -35.11 -5.74
C VAL A 427 11.25 -35.05 -6.62
N ALA A 428 12.02 -33.96 -6.56
CA ALA A 428 13.29 -33.83 -7.29
C ALA A 428 14.32 -34.91 -6.91
N SER A 429 14.29 -35.40 -5.69
CA SER A 429 15.18 -36.47 -5.20
C SER A 429 14.69 -37.90 -5.50
N LEU A 430 13.40 -38.06 -5.86
CA LEU A 430 12.77 -39.37 -6.01
C LEU A 430 13.35 -40.18 -7.18
N MET A 431 13.51 -39.56 -8.36
CA MET A 431 14.05 -40.24 -9.53
C MET A 431 15.53 -40.62 -9.38
N PRO A 432 16.43 -39.75 -8.88
CA PRO A 432 17.79 -40.15 -8.52
C PRO A 432 17.82 -41.31 -7.50
N ALA A 433 16.99 -41.25 -6.47
CA ALA A 433 16.89 -42.28 -5.46
C ALA A 433 16.43 -43.66 -6.06
N TRP A 434 15.47 -43.64 -6.98
CA TRP A 434 15.00 -44.83 -7.68
C TRP A 434 16.08 -45.40 -8.62
N ARG A 435 16.80 -44.55 -9.34
CA ARG A 435 17.96 -44.97 -10.16
C ARG A 435 19.05 -45.59 -9.29
N ALA A 436 19.37 -45.00 -8.15
CA ALA A 436 20.31 -45.56 -7.20
C ALA A 436 19.92 -46.95 -6.69
N TYR A 437 18.61 -47.27 -6.60
CA TYR A 437 18.10 -48.58 -6.27
C TYR A 437 18.34 -49.62 -7.38
N ARG A 438 18.08 -49.21 -8.65
CA ARG A 438 18.20 -50.10 -9.83
C ARG A 438 19.66 -50.36 -10.22
N ASP A 439 20.51 -49.33 -10.26
CA ASP A 439 21.91 -49.45 -10.67
C ASP A 439 22.77 -50.14 -9.63
N ALA A 440 22.16 -50.47 -8.49
CA ALA A 440 22.80 -51.13 -7.39
C ALA A 440 22.94 -52.67 -7.62
N THR A 441 22.87 -53.18 -8.86
CA THR A 441 23.09 -54.60 -9.17
C THR A 441 24.57 -54.93 -9.30
N PRO A 442 25.04 -56.16 -8.91
CA PRO A 442 26.45 -56.57 -8.91
C PRO A 442 27.12 -56.67 -10.29
N GLU A 443 26.36 -56.53 -11.35
CA GLU A 443 26.84 -56.71 -12.76
C GLU A 443 27.88 -55.62 -13.17
N LEU A 444 27.90 -54.46 -12.52
CA LEU A 444 28.86 -53.40 -12.83
C LEU A 444 30.32 -53.66 -12.41
N LEU A 445 30.59 -54.71 -11.62
CA LEU A 445 31.95 -55.14 -11.24
C LEU A 445 32.55 -56.16 -12.23
N ALA A 446 31.74 -56.67 -13.16
CA ALA A 446 32.19 -57.70 -14.11
C ALA A 446 32.67 -57.09 -15.48
N GLU A 447 32.57 -55.78 -15.65
CA GLU A 447 32.91 -55.04 -16.91
C GLU A 447 34.24 -54.29 -16.86
N LYS A 448 35.19 -54.74 -15.98
CA LYS A 448 36.59 -54.26 -16.02
C LYS A 448 37.55 -55.42 -16.17
#